data_473b7933424433dc953de5667309ee14
#
_entry.id   473b7933424433dc953de5667309ee14
#
_cell.length_a   1.000
_cell.length_b   1.000
_cell.length_c   1.000
_cell.angle_alpha   90.00
_cell.angle_beta   90.00
_cell.angle_gamma   90.00
#
_symmetry.space_group_name_H-M   'P 1'
#
loop_
_entity.id
_entity.type
_entity.pdbx_description
1 polymer ?
#
loop_
_entity_poly.entity_id
_entity_poly.type
_entity_poly.pdbx_seq_one_letter_code
_entity_poly.pdbx_strand_id
1 'polypeptide(L)'
;MSSKTTNLANMLNDPSILETRGYLAGNWVSGDKNQTFDVINPARGDTIGKVANLSRKQISAAIDSAYEAQKEWANRTGKERANILRRWFDLMMENSEDLAKILTAEQGLSLIHI
;
A
#
# COMPACT_ATOMS: atom_id res chain seq x y z
N MET A 1 9.76 -27.28 -8.71
CA MET A 1 10.42 -26.08 -9.20
C MET A 1 10.26 -24.97 -8.19
N SER A 2 11.36 -24.49 -7.67
CA SER A 2 11.29 -23.40 -6.71
C SER A 2 10.83 -22.13 -7.42
N SER A 3 9.80 -21.50 -6.92
CA SER A 3 9.40 -20.18 -7.39
C SER A 3 10.50 -19.18 -7.08
N LYS A 4 10.90 -18.39 -8.04
CA LYS A 4 11.81 -17.29 -7.78
C LYS A 4 11.09 -16.26 -6.95
N THR A 5 11.71 -15.86 -5.84
CA THR A 5 11.22 -14.79 -4.99
C THR A 5 12.21 -13.64 -5.06
N THR A 6 11.72 -12.49 -5.50
CA THR A 6 12.53 -11.27 -5.50
C THR A 6 12.25 -10.51 -4.21
N ASN A 7 13.30 -10.18 -3.48
CA ASN A 7 13.13 -9.37 -2.27
C ASN A 7 13.06 -7.89 -2.66
N LEU A 8 11.83 -7.40 -2.84
CA LEU A 8 11.57 -6.02 -3.23
C LEU A 8 12.13 -5.02 -2.22
N ALA A 9 12.06 -5.34 -0.92
CA ALA A 9 12.54 -4.46 0.13
C ALA A 9 14.03 -4.09 -0.05
N ASN A 10 14.84 -5.02 -0.55
CA ASN A 10 16.28 -4.77 -0.77
C ASN A 10 16.55 -3.80 -1.93
N MET A 11 15.57 -3.53 -2.76
CA MET A 11 15.69 -2.60 -3.89
C MET A 11 15.36 -1.16 -3.51
N LEU A 12 14.80 -0.95 -2.32
CA LEU A 12 14.31 0.35 -1.88
C LEU A 12 15.38 1.09 -1.08
N ASN A 13 15.39 2.42 -1.21
CA ASN A 13 16.23 3.29 -0.39
C ASN A 13 15.76 3.24 1.07
N ASP A 14 14.43 3.19 1.28
CA ASP A 14 13.82 3.07 2.59
C ASP A 14 12.86 1.87 2.60
N PRO A 15 13.33 0.68 3.01
CA PRO A 15 12.47 -0.51 3.04
C PRO A 15 11.24 -0.38 3.94
N SER A 16 11.24 0.57 4.88
CA SER A 16 10.11 0.75 5.81
C SER A 16 8.84 1.27 5.13
N ILE A 17 8.93 1.82 3.91
CA ILE A 17 7.74 2.26 3.18
C ILE A 17 6.98 1.10 2.53
N LEU A 18 7.59 -0.08 2.45
CA LEU A 18 6.94 -1.26 1.92
C LEU A 18 6.12 -1.91 3.03
N GLU A 19 4.82 -1.77 2.94
CA GLU A 19 3.91 -2.34 3.93
C GLU A 19 3.06 -3.42 3.28
N THR A 20 2.94 -4.55 3.97
CA THR A 20 2.23 -5.73 3.47
C THR A 20 0.92 -6.00 4.21
N ARG A 21 0.62 -5.22 5.23
CA ARG A 21 -0.63 -5.33 6.00
C ARG A 21 -1.66 -4.35 5.48
N GLY A 22 -2.92 -4.57 5.84
CA GLY A 22 -3.99 -3.63 5.54
C GLY A 22 -4.00 -2.47 6.53
N TYR A 23 -4.47 -1.31 6.09
CA TYR A 23 -4.60 -0.13 6.96
C TYR A 23 -6.08 0.10 7.24
N LEU A 24 -6.48 -0.12 8.49
CA LEU A 24 -7.89 0.00 8.91
C LEU A 24 -7.98 0.84 10.18
N ALA A 25 -8.84 1.84 10.17
CA ALA A 25 -9.15 2.65 11.34
C ALA A 25 -7.89 3.20 12.05
N GLY A 26 -6.89 3.61 11.27
CA GLY A 26 -5.65 4.18 11.78
C GLY A 26 -4.60 3.16 12.19
N ASN A 27 -4.81 1.87 11.94
CA ASN A 27 -3.89 0.81 12.34
C ASN A 27 -3.55 -0.11 11.16
N TRP A 28 -2.32 -0.63 11.16
CA TRP A 28 -1.92 -1.69 10.27
C TRP A 28 -2.38 -3.02 10.84
N VAL A 29 -3.06 -3.83 10.02
CA VAL A 29 -3.64 -5.12 10.47
C VAL A 29 -3.30 -6.24 9.51
N SER A 30 -3.04 -7.42 10.08
CA SER A 30 -2.91 -8.67 9.32
C SER A 30 -4.29 -9.23 9.01
N GLY A 31 -4.39 -10.08 8.00
CA GLY A 31 -5.62 -10.81 7.72
C GLY A 31 -6.00 -11.73 8.87
N ASP A 32 -7.29 -11.99 9.05
CA ASP A 32 -7.76 -12.97 10.03
C ASP A 32 -7.07 -14.30 9.78
N LYS A 33 -6.62 -14.95 10.86
CA LYS A 33 -5.82 -16.21 10.80
C LYS A 33 -4.53 -16.04 10.01
N ASN A 34 -4.01 -14.81 9.93
CA ASN A 34 -2.77 -14.46 9.20
C ASN A 34 -2.80 -14.87 7.73
N GLN A 35 -3.96 -14.86 7.10
CA GLN A 35 -4.07 -15.19 5.68
C GLN A 35 -3.42 -14.14 4.82
N THR A 36 -2.70 -14.61 3.78
CA THR A 36 -2.01 -13.77 2.83
C THR A 36 -2.26 -14.27 1.41
N PHE A 37 -1.93 -13.43 0.42
CA PHE A 37 -1.83 -13.88 -0.96
C PHE A 37 -0.55 -13.31 -1.59
N ASP A 38 -0.09 -14.01 -2.64
CA ASP A 38 1.16 -13.64 -3.31
C ASP A 38 0.92 -12.47 -4.27
N VAL A 39 1.90 -11.55 -4.30
CA VAL A 39 1.97 -10.52 -5.33
C VAL A 39 3.08 -10.93 -6.30
N ILE A 40 2.75 -10.97 -7.58
CA ILE A 40 3.63 -11.47 -8.63
C ILE A 40 3.98 -10.34 -9.59
N ASN A 41 5.25 -10.26 -9.97
CA ASN A 41 5.68 -9.37 -11.04
C ASN A 41 5.20 -9.97 -12.40
N PRO A 42 4.25 -9.34 -13.07
CA PRO A 42 3.65 -9.96 -14.28
C PRO A 42 4.61 -10.05 -15.46
N ALA A 43 5.67 -9.25 -15.48
CA ALA A 43 6.65 -9.31 -16.57
C ALA A 43 7.62 -10.48 -16.43
N ARG A 44 7.86 -10.94 -15.19
CA ARG A 44 8.88 -11.96 -14.89
C ARG A 44 8.31 -13.23 -14.30
N GLY A 45 7.10 -13.18 -13.73
CA GLY A 45 6.46 -14.32 -13.10
C GLY A 45 6.95 -14.67 -11.71
N ASP A 46 7.91 -13.91 -11.15
CA ASP A 46 8.41 -14.17 -9.80
C ASP A 46 7.52 -13.51 -8.75
N THR A 47 7.48 -14.13 -7.56
CA THR A 47 6.78 -13.58 -6.41
C THR A 47 7.62 -12.47 -5.79
N ILE A 48 7.05 -11.29 -5.66
CA ILE A 48 7.73 -10.13 -5.08
C ILE A 48 7.37 -9.89 -3.62
N GLY A 49 6.33 -10.55 -3.13
CA GLY A 49 5.93 -10.45 -1.74
C GLY A 49 4.61 -11.13 -1.47
N LYS A 50 4.23 -11.13 -0.21
CA LYS A 50 2.94 -11.61 0.27
C LYS A 50 2.26 -10.47 1.00
N VAL A 51 0.98 -10.24 0.72
CA VAL A 51 0.21 -9.19 1.40
C VAL A 51 -0.96 -9.79 2.15
N ALA A 52 -1.44 -9.07 3.15
CA ALA A 52 -2.56 -9.51 3.96
C ALA A 52 -3.80 -9.74 3.10
N ASN A 53 -4.42 -10.89 3.29
CA ASN A 53 -5.73 -11.21 2.71
C ASN A 53 -6.78 -10.98 3.79
N LEU A 54 -7.37 -9.79 3.78
CA LEU A 54 -8.34 -9.41 4.81
C LEU A 54 -9.64 -10.17 4.62
N SER A 55 -10.24 -10.58 5.74
CA SER A 55 -11.52 -11.26 5.72
C SER A 55 -12.65 -10.30 5.35
N ARG A 56 -13.77 -10.86 4.93
CA ARG A 56 -14.98 -10.09 4.65
C ARG A 56 -15.41 -9.26 5.87
N LYS A 57 -15.29 -9.84 7.07
CA LYS A 57 -15.62 -9.16 8.33
C LYS A 57 -14.71 -7.95 8.54
N GLN A 58 -13.41 -8.09 8.31
CA GLN A 58 -12.45 -7.00 8.43
C GLN A 58 -12.76 -5.88 7.42
N ILE A 59 -13.04 -6.23 6.17
CA ILE A 59 -13.36 -5.25 5.12
C ILE A 59 -14.66 -4.51 5.46
N SER A 60 -15.66 -5.22 5.95
CA SER A 60 -16.94 -4.62 6.36
C SER A 60 -16.73 -3.60 7.49
N ALA A 61 -15.94 -3.97 8.49
CA ALA A 61 -15.60 -3.06 9.59
C ALA A 61 -14.81 -1.84 9.10
N ALA A 62 -13.94 -2.03 8.12
CA ALA A 62 -13.17 -0.95 7.52
C ALA A 62 -14.08 0.06 6.80
N ILE A 63 -15.06 -0.43 6.08
CA ILE A 63 -16.04 0.41 5.38
C ILE A 63 -16.84 1.24 6.38
N ASP A 64 -17.31 0.62 7.47
CA ASP A 64 -18.05 1.32 8.52
C ASP A 64 -17.19 2.40 9.17
N SER A 65 -15.93 2.10 9.46
CA SER A 65 -14.99 3.06 10.02
C SER A 65 -14.74 4.23 9.06
N ALA A 66 -14.57 3.95 7.78
CA ALA A 66 -14.37 4.98 6.76
C ALA A 66 -15.60 5.89 6.62
N TYR A 67 -16.79 5.32 6.69
CA TYR A 67 -18.04 6.06 6.64
C TYR A 67 -18.15 7.06 7.79
N GLU A 68 -17.81 6.62 9.01
CA GLU A 68 -17.81 7.51 10.18
C GLU A 68 -16.71 8.58 10.08
N ALA A 69 -15.51 8.22 9.63
CA ALA A 69 -14.41 9.16 9.46
C ALA A 69 -14.73 10.25 8.42
N GLN A 70 -15.50 9.91 7.39
CA GLN A 70 -15.92 10.84 6.34
C GLN A 70 -16.71 12.03 6.92
N LYS A 71 -17.50 11.81 7.95
CA LYS A 71 -18.30 12.87 8.57
C LYS A 71 -17.43 13.97 9.16
N GLU A 72 -16.38 13.59 9.90
CA GLU A 72 -15.43 14.54 10.45
C GLU A 72 -14.63 15.22 9.35
N TRP A 73 -14.15 14.46 8.39
CA TRP A 73 -13.38 14.99 7.26
C TRP A 73 -14.19 16.03 6.48
N ALA A 74 -15.45 15.74 6.20
CA ALA A 74 -16.34 16.65 5.47
C ALA A 74 -16.57 17.98 6.22
N ASN A 75 -16.49 17.95 7.56
CA ASN A 75 -16.68 19.14 8.38
C ASN A 75 -15.44 20.00 8.52
N ARG A 76 -14.27 19.51 8.09
CA ARG A 76 -13.05 20.32 8.08
C ARG A 76 -13.12 21.37 6.99
N THR A 77 -12.45 22.51 7.19
CA THR A 77 -12.38 23.54 6.17
C THR A 77 -11.62 23.04 4.93
N GLY A 78 -11.88 23.69 3.80
CA GLY A 78 -11.12 23.37 2.58
C GLY A 78 -9.62 23.55 2.77
N LYS A 79 -9.20 24.56 3.52
CA LYS A 79 -7.79 24.81 3.84
C LYS A 79 -7.19 23.69 4.66
N GLU A 80 -7.88 23.23 5.70
CA GLU A 80 -7.39 22.11 6.53
C GLU A 80 -7.21 20.85 5.71
N ARG A 81 -8.19 20.51 4.86
CA ARG A 81 -8.11 19.36 3.98
C ARG A 81 -6.97 19.49 2.97
N ALA A 82 -6.82 20.68 2.39
CA ALA A 82 -5.76 20.97 1.43
C ALA A 82 -4.37 20.82 2.07
N ASN A 83 -4.20 21.28 3.31
CA ASN A 83 -2.94 21.16 4.02
C ASN A 83 -2.55 19.69 4.27
N ILE A 84 -3.51 18.86 4.62
CA ILE A 84 -3.26 17.41 4.83
C ILE A 84 -2.87 16.75 3.51
N LEU A 85 -3.59 17.04 2.42
CA LEU A 85 -3.29 16.49 1.10
C LEU A 85 -1.94 16.99 0.59
N ARG A 86 -1.58 18.25 0.85
CA ARG A 86 -0.28 18.79 0.48
C ARG A 86 0.86 18.08 1.22
N ARG A 87 0.66 17.80 2.51
CA ARG A 87 1.64 17.04 3.31
C ARG A 87 1.83 15.64 2.71
N TRP A 88 0.75 14.99 2.33
CA TRP A 88 0.82 13.69 1.67
C TRP A 88 1.59 13.77 0.36
N PHE A 89 1.29 14.78 -0.46
CA PHE A 89 2.01 15.02 -1.71
C PHE A 89 3.52 15.17 -1.47
N ASP A 90 3.92 15.98 -0.50
CA ASP A 90 5.33 16.19 -0.19
C ASP A 90 6.02 14.88 0.21
N LEU A 91 5.36 14.05 1.02
CA LEU A 91 5.88 12.73 1.42
C LEU A 91 6.03 11.79 0.22
N MET A 92 5.06 11.79 -0.69
CA MET A 92 5.14 11.00 -1.92
C MET A 92 6.32 11.45 -2.79
N MET A 93 6.53 12.74 -2.91
CA MET A 93 7.65 13.27 -3.69
C MET A 93 9.01 12.93 -3.07
N GLU A 94 9.12 12.98 -1.75
CA GLU A 94 10.33 12.58 -1.05
C GLU A 94 10.68 11.11 -1.27
N ASN A 95 9.68 10.26 -1.47
CA ASN A 95 9.82 8.82 -1.64
C ASN A 95 9.51 8.36 -3.06
N SER A 96 9.53 9.28 -4.04
CA SER A 96 9.08 8.98 -5.40
C SER A 96 9.86 7.86 -6.08
N GLU A 97 11.16 7.77 -5.85
CA GLU A 97 11.99 6.71 -6.44
C GLU A 97 11.57 5.33 -5.93
N ASP A 98 11.41 5.20 -4.62
CA ASP A 98 10.97 3.94 -4.01
C ASP A 98 9.55 3.56 -4.42
N LEU A 99 8.65 4.53 -4.45
CA LEU A 99 7.26 4.29 -4.88
C LEU A 99 7.20 3.84 -6.35
N ALA A 100 8.03 4.43 -7.21
CA ALA A 100 8.14 4.03 -8.60
C ALA A 100 8.66 2.60 -8.74
N LYS A 101 9.63 2.19 -7.93
CA LYS A 101 10.15 0.82 -7.93
C LYS A 101 9.08 -0.20 -7.53
N ILE A 102 8.30 0.12 -6.50
CA ILE A 102 7.19 -0.73 -6.06
C ILE A 102 6.16 -0.88 -7.19
N LEU A 103 5.75 0.23 -7.77
CA LEU A 103 4.77 0.23 -8.87
C LEU A 103 5.28 -0.57 -10.07
N THR A 104 6.54 -0.37 -10.45
CA THR A 104 7.16 -1.11 -11.55
C THR A 104 7.17 -2.61 -11.29
N ALA A 105 7.52 -3.03 -10.08
CA ALA A 105 7.55 -4.44 -9.71
C ALA A 105 6.16 -5.07 -9.77
N GLU A 106 5.14 -4.36 -9.30
CA GLU A 106 3.76 -4.87 -9.28
C GLU A 106 3.11 -4.88 -10.66
N GLN A 107 3.39 -3.88 -11.47
CA GLN A 107 2.78 -3.72 -12.80
C GLN A 107 3.59 -4.35 -13.92
N GLY A 108 4.86 -4.67 -13.67
CA GLY A 108 5.75 -5.19 -14.70
C GLY A 108 6.20 -4.15 -15.71
N LEU A 109 6.01 -2.86 -15.44
CA LEU A 109 6.42 -1.78 -16.32
C LEU A 109 7.84 -1.31 -16.03
N SER A 110 8.48 -0.73 -17.03
CA SER A 110 9.77 -0.06 -16.88
C SER A 110 9.59 1.28 -16.16
N LEU A 111 10.61 1.72 -15.41
CA LEU A 111 10.61 3.02 -14.74
C LEU A 111 10.45 4.19 -15.71
N ILE A 112 10.89 4.04 -16.94
CA ILE A 112 10.73 5.08 -17.97
C ILE A 112 9.29 5.26 -18.45
N HIS A 113 8.41 4.33 -18.14
CA HIS A 113 6.97 4.42 -18.46
C HIS A 113 6.13 4.99 -17.32
N ILE A 114 6.75 5.32 -16.22
CA ILE A 114 6.14 5.92 -15.04
C ILE A 114 6.60 7.37 -14.92
#